data_8327c6a482bb3f9977136271b6f64817
#
_entry.id   8327c6a482bb3f9977136271b6f64817
#
_cell.length_a   1.000
_cell.length_b   1.000
_cell.length_c   1.000
_cell.angle_alpha   90.00
_cell.angle_beta   90.00
_cell.angle_gamma   90.00
#
_symmetry.space_group_name_H-M   'P 1'
#
loop_
_entity.id
_entity.type
_entity.pdbx_description
1 polymer ?
#
loop_
_entity_poly.entity_id
_entity_poly.type
_entity_poly.pdbx_seq_one_letter_code
_entity_poly.pdbx_strand_id
1 'polypeptide(L)'
;VSAPVHAYHDGTKHHFHRFARSLGYLDWASQPNPFRSCAGAPEVPLSPRPDAPITIVGHVLRHALGLSAWKQFGASRWSLRVNPSSGNLHPTEAYVIAGAAPGLGDAPGVYHYAPDRHALERRCRFDRDAWSAAVAEPDSWLIALTSIHWREAWKYGERAFRYCQHDLGHAIAAIRIAAANAGLDAAILPDWSHADMAALTGIDRDEDFVEAEREEPGCIIDLRRSGFEVRRSPFEVRRSSLLVAVRDGQWTGKASQLSEDHVTWTFIDEIAAATRDPGRARPAPPAGPAYPARPALPAFPAHVILQRRSAVAFDGASTLAAPVFLSMLSRVIPHTGPPWDVMWWDARIHLAIFVHRVDGLEAGLYLLARDRSAVDRLRAACRPEFLWDAADQTLPLYRLAAGDYRTLARRLSCDQDIAADGFFSLGMIAEFDASLQAFGPSFYRHLFWESGVVGQVLYLAAEAAGTRATGIGCFYDDPVHEALGIADHSFQSLYHFTVGSPVDDTRLTTEPGYPWEVRS
;
A
#
# COMPACT_ATOMS: atom_id res chain seq x y z
N VAL A 1 -17.17 20.22 -5.38
CA VAL A 1 -17.24 18.83 -4.87
C VAL A 1 -15.92 18.41 -4.24
N SER A 2 -14.76 18.91 -4.69
CA SER A 2 -13.43 18.55 -4.16
C SER A 2 -12.85 19.52 -3.12
N ALA A 3 -13.60 20.57 -2.71
CA ALA A 3 -13.09 21.57 -1.76
C ALA A 3 -12.54 21.00 -0.44
N PRO A 4 -13.20 20.04 0.24
CA PRO A 4 -12.62 19.44 1.45
C PRO A 4 -11.31 18.67 1.18
N VAL A 5 -11.18 18.04 -0.01
CA VAL A 5 -9.96 17.33 -0.41
C VAL A 5 -8.81 18.32 -0.57
N HIS A 6 -9.02 19.43 -1.29
CA HIS A 6 -8.02 20.49 -1.45
C HIS A 6 -7.65 21.12 -0.10
N ALA A 7 -8.64 21.43 0.74
CA ALA A 7 -8.39 21.98 2.08
C ALA A 7 -7.50 21.06 2.92
N TYR A 8 -7.81 19.76 2.95
CA TYR A 8 -6.99 18.79 3.66
C TYR A 8 -5.60 18.63 3.01
N HIS A 9 -5.56 18.51 1.67
CA HIS A 9 -4.31 18.35 0.94
C HIS A 9 -3.36 19.52 1.23
N ASP A 10 -3.83 20.75 1.07
CA ASP A 10 -3.02 21.96 1.30
C ASP A 10 -2.70 22.17 2.79
N GLY A 11 -3.65 21.90 3.69
CA GLY A 11 -3.47 22.03 5.13
C GLY A 11 -2.44 21.07 5.72
N THR A 12 -2.25 19.92 5.05
CA THR A 12 -1.28 18.89 5.49
C THR A 12 0.00 18.84 4.67
N LYS A 13 0.23 19.78 3.76
CA LYS A 13 1.52 19.98 3.08
C LYS A 13 2.61 20.40 4.08
N HIS A 14 3.81 19.90 3.88
CA HIS A 14 5.01 20.39 4.55
C HIS A 14 5.73 21.42 3.68
N HIS A 15 6.34 22.39 4.33
CA HIS A 15 7.23 23.38 3.75
C HIS A 15 8.42 23.58 4.68
N PHE A 16 9.50 24.22 4.24
CA PHE A 16 10.72 24.46 5.03
C PHE A 16 10.47 25.09 6.42
N HIS A 17 9.39 25.84 6.57
CA HIS A 17 9.04 26.55 7.81
C HIS A 17 7.64 26.18 8.34
N ARG A 18 6.98 25.21 7.73
CA ARG A 18 5.64 24.77 8.13
C ARG A 18 5.50 23.28 7.95
N PHE A 19 5.08 22.62 9.00
CA PHE A 19 4.70 21.20 8.97
C PHE A 19 3.19 21.06 9.21
N ALA A 20 2.61 19.97 8.77
CA ALA A 20 1.26 19.58 9.15
C ALA A 20 1.17 19.53 10.69
N ARG A 21 0.00 19.88 11.23
CA ARG A 21 -0.20 19.90 12.68
C ARG A 21 0.01 18.51 13.28
N SER A 22 0.80 18.46 14.34
CA SER A 22 1.08 17.27 15.16
C SER A 22 1.23 17.69 16.63
N LEU A 23 1.35 16.74 17.53
CA LEU A 23 1.62 17.05 18.94
C LEU A 23 2.99 17.71 19.17
N GLY A 24 3.92 17.55 18.22
CA GLY A 24 5.28 18.07 18.32
C GLY A 24 6.21 17.25 19.23
N TYR A 25 5.69 16.21 19.87
CA TYR A 25 6.43 15.25 20.69
C TYR A 25 5.80 13.86 20.54
N LEU A 26 6.54 12.82 20.93
CA LEU A 26 6.03 11.45 21.00
C LEU A 26 5.74 11.08 22.45
N ASP A 27 4.47 10.84 22.73
CA ASP A 27 4.05 10.25 24.00
C ASP A 27 4.14 8.72 23.90
N TRP A 28 5.26 8.17 24.35
CA TRP A 28 5.52 6.73 24.30
C TRP A 28 4.56 5.90 25.16
N ALA A 29 3.93 6.49 26.17
CA ALA A 29 2.96 5.80 27.00
C ALA A 29 1.67 5.50 26.23
N SER A 30 1.31 6.38 25.29
CA SER A 30 0.14 6.20 24.42
C SER A 30 0.46 5.57 23.06
N GLN A 31 1.69 5.01 22.87
CA GLN A 31 2.03 4.34 21.61
C GLN A 31 1.04 3.20 21.31
N PRO A 32 0.33 3.24 20.19
CA PRO A 32 -0.67 2.22 19.88
C PRO A 32 -0.03 0.86 19.60
N ASN A 33 -0.65 -0.19 20.11
CA ASN A 33 -0.26 -1.56 19.81
C ASN A 33 -0.40 -1.83 18.29
N PRO A 34 0.65 -2.34 17.61
CA PRO A 34 0.56 -2.65 16.19
C PRO A 34 -0.30 -3.88 15.88
N PHE A 35 -0.81 -4.57 16.91
CA PHE A 35 -1.62 -5.77 16.77
C PHE A 35 -3.00 -5.56 17.40
N ARG A 36 -4.03 -5.50 16.54
CA ARG A 36 -5.42 -5.62 16.94
C ARG A 36 -5.74 -7.08 17.24
N SER A 37 -6.54 -7.33 18.25
CA SER A 37 -7.14 -8.63 18.52
C SER A 37 -8.63 -8.50 18.78
N CYS A 38 -9.37 -9.59 18.58
CA CYS A 38 -10.81 -9.68 18.82
C CYS A 38 -11.07 -10.64 19.98
N ALA A 39 -11.05 -10.11 21.22
CA ALA A 39 -11.17 -10.90 22.44
C ALA A 39 -12.48 -11.71 22.46
N GLY A 40 -12.38 -13.03 22.64
CA GLY A 40 -13.53 -13.95 22.64
C GLY A 40 -13.92 -14.47 21.26
N ALA A 41 -13.27 -14.05 20.18
CA ALA A 41 -13.44 -14.65 18.85
C ALA A 41 -12.73 -16.02 18.80
N PRO A 42 -13.37 -17.08 18.24
CA PRO A 42 -12.70 -18.35 17.99
C PRO A 42 -11.52 -18.16 17.02
N GLU A 43 -10.37 -18.74 17.38
CA GLU A 43 -9.14 -18.63 16.59
C GLU A 43 -8.97 -19.83 15.65
N VAL A 44 -8.57 -19.56 14.40
CA VAL A 44 -8.19 -20.55 13.38
C VAL A 44 -6.72 -20.33 13.03
N PRO A 45 -5.82 -21.19 13.50
CA PRO A 45 -4.39 -21.07 13.18
C PRO A 45 -4.12 -21.32 11.70
N LEU A 46 -3.27 -20.48 11.09
CA LEU A 46 -2.81 -20.60 9.71
C LEU A 46 -1.37 -21.14 9.61
N SER A 47 -0.67 -21.22 10.73
CA SER A 47 0.69 -21.74 10.79
C SER A 47 0.76 -23.21 10.34
N PRO A 48 1.86 -23.63 9.68
CA PRO A 48 2.05 -25.01 9.31
C PRO A 48 2.08 -25.91 10.57
N ARG A 49 1.48 -27.10 10.45
CA ARG A 49 1.50 -28.15 11.49
C ARG A 49 2.05 -29.43 10.89
N PRO A 50 2.51 -30.40 11.70
CA PRO A 50 3.02 -31.67 11.19
C PRO A 50 2.02 -32.44 10.32
N ASP A 51 0.73 -32.29 10.62
CA ASP A 51 -0.41 -32.95 9.98
C ASP A 51 -1.19 -32.06 9.00
N ALA A 52 -0.90 -30.75 8.95
CA ALA A 52 -1.60 -29.78 8.12
C ALA A 52 -0.63 -28.72 7.55
N PRO A 53 -0.34 -28.80 6.24
CA PRO A 53 0.44 -27.76 5.58
C PRO A 53 -0.30 -26.42 5.60
N ILE A 54 0.44 -25.35 5.36
CA ILE A 54 -0.16 -24.01 5.26
C ILE A 54 -1.23 -23.97 4.16
N THR A 55 -2.40 -23.44 4.49
CA THR A 55 -3.49 -23.28 3.52
C THR A 55 -3.14 -22.20 2.48
N ILE A 56 -3.85 -22.20 1.34
CA ILE A 56 -3.66 -21.17 0.31
C ILE A 56 -3.93 -19.76 0.85
N VAL A 57 -4.95 -19.60 1.70
CA VAL A 57 -5.25 -18.34 2.41
C VAL A 57 -4.09 -17.96 3.34
N GLY A 58 -3.62 -18.91 4.15
CA GLY A 58 -2.47 -18.73 5.02
C GLY A 58 -1.21 -18.35 4.23
N HIS A 59 -0.98 -18.98 3.08
CA HIS A 59 0.14 -18.63 2.21
C HIS A 59 0.07 -17.19 1.70
N VAL A 60 -1.08 -16.74 1.20
CA VAL A 60 -1.26 -15.37 0.73
C VAL A 60 -1.06 -14.37 1.87
N LEU A 61 -1.70 -14.59 3.02
CA LEU A 61 -1.56 -13.70 4.18
C LEU A 61 -0.13 -13.67 4.73
N ARG A 62 0.56 -14.84 4.75
CA ARG A 62 1.97 -14.92 5.18
C ARG A 62 2.88 -14.06 4.32
N HIS A 63 2.69 -14.09 2.99
CA HIS A 63 3.54 -13.39 2.03
C HIS A 63 3.05 -11.98 1.68
N ALA A 64 1.93 -11.52 2.26
CA ALA A 64 1.42 -10.17 2.07
C ALA A 64 1.49 -9.32 3.34
N LEU A 65 0.92 -9.80 4.44
CA LEU A 65 0.65 -9.04 5.66
C LEU A 65 1.30 -9.64 6.91
N GLY A 66 1.87 -10.85 6.81
CA GLY A 66 2.50 -11.56 7.92
C GLY A 66 3.78 -10.89 8.43
N LEU A 67 4.27 -11.34 9.58
CA LEU A 67 5.53 -10.87 10.13
C LEU A 67 6.70 -11.33 9.27
N SER A 68 7.59 -10.44 8.91
CA SER A 68 8.80 -10.77 8.15
C SER A 68 10.04 -10.96 9.03
N ALA A 69 10.08 -10.30 10.18
CA ALA A 69 11.13 -10.44 11.19
C ALA A 69 10.73 -9.82 12.52
N TRP A 70 11.50 -10.12 13.55
CA TRP A 70 11.63 -9.32 14.75
C TRP A 70 13.01 -8.66 14.78
N LYS A 71 13.05 -7.42 15.21
CA LYS A 71 14.27 -6.66 15.50
C LYS A 71 14.40 -6.44 16.99
N GLN A 72 15.65 -6.47 17.50
CA GLN A 72 15.93 -6.19 18.91
C GLN A 72 17.15 -5.30 19.04
N PHE A 73 17.06 -4.33 19.94
CA PHE A 73 18.15 -3.47 20.41
C PHE A 73 18.04 -3.28 21.92
N GLY A 74 19.00 -3.84 22.67
CA GLY A 74 18.91 -3.84 24.13
C GLY A 74 17.63 -4.51 24.62
N ALA A 75 16.84 -3.81 25.41
CA ALA A 75 15.55 -4.27 25.92
C ALA A 75 14.37 -4.03 24.94
N SER A 76 14.57 -3.23 23.90
CA SER A 76 13.52 -2.89 22.94
C SER A 76 13.43 -3.96 21.86
N ARG A 77 12.21 -4.44 21.59
CA ARG A 77 11.93 -5.43 20.55
C ARG A 77 10.69 -5.00 19.75
N TRP A 78 10.78 -5.06 18.41
CA TRP A 78 9.67 -4.68 17.53
C TRP A 78 9.58 -5.61 16.33
N SER A 79 8.38 -5.77 15.81
CA SER A 79 8.09 -6.57 14.62
C SER A 79 8.25 -5.78 13.33
N LEU A 80 8.56 -6.49 12.25
CA LEU A 80 8.47 -6.00 10.88
C LEU A 80 7.48 -6.87 10.12
N ARG A 81 6.64 -6.27 9.28
CA ARG A 81 5.73 -7.00 8.39
C ARG A 81 6.27 -7.08 6.97
N VAL A 82 5.70 -7.97 6.17
CA VAL A 82 6.01 -8.11 4.75
C VAL A 82 5.64 -6.83 3.99
N ASN A 83 4.44 -6.29 4.20
CA ASN A 83 4.08 -4.97 3.72
C ASN A 83 4.78 -3.90 4.58
N PRO A 84 5.48 -2.93 3.97
CA PRO A 84 6.05 -1.81 4.71
C PRO A 84 4.94 -0.93 5.29
N SER A 85 5.28 -0.17 6.32
CA SER A 85 4.38 0.82 6.92
C SER A 85 5.16 2.05 7.32
N SER A 86 4.53 3.20 7.22
CA SER A 86 5.07 4.48 7.66
C SER A 86 5.38 4.40 9.15
N GLY A 87 6.62 4.73 9.53
CA GLY A 87 7.05 4.64 10.93
C GLY A 87 6.97 3.25 11.57
N ASN A 88 6.68 2.18 10.82
CA ASN A 88 6.46 0.81 11.32
C ASN A 88 5.25 0.71 12.28
N LEU A 89 4.20 1.50 12.04
CA LEU A 89 3.02 1.62 12.91
C LEU A 89 1.86 0.71 12.51
N HIS A 90 1.85 0.24 11.27
CA HIS A 90 0.94 -0.77 10.72
C HIS A 90 -0.56 -0.47 10.91
N PRO A 91 -1.08 0.65 10.35
CA PRO A 91 -2.48 1.04 10.49
C PRO A 91 -3.44 0.08 9.79
N THR A 92 -2.96 -0.68 8.80
CA THR A 92 -3.78 -1.55 7.96
C THR A 92 -4.13 -2.85 8.68
N GLU A 93 -5.44 -3.13 8.78
CA GLU A 93 -6.01 -4.41 9.21
C GLU A 93 -6.62 -5.15 8.01
N ALA A 94 -6.83 -6.45 8.15
CA ALA A 94 -7.37 -7.30 7.10
C ALA A 94 -8.45 -8.24 7.63
N TYR A 95 -9.52 -8.36 6.85
CA TYR A 95 -10.61 -9.30 7.10
C TYR A 95 -10.73 -10.27 5.93
N VAL A 96 -10.81 -11.56 6.21
CA VAL A 96 -11.07 -12.60 5.23
C VAL A 96 -12.54 -12.99 5.30
N ILE A 97 -13.23 -12.96 4.17
CA ILE A 97 -14.59 -13.45 4.04
C ILE A 97 -14.54 -14.67 3.13
N ALA A 98 -14.90 -15.83 3.66
CA ALA A 98 -14.74 -17.10 2.97
C ALA A 98 -15.90 -18.06 3.23
N GLY A 99 -16.12 -18.97 2.29
CA GLY A 99 -16.98 -20.12 2.46
C GLY A 99 -16.43 -21.15 3.45
N ALA A 100 -17.20 -22.19 3.73
CA ALA A 100 -16.71 -23.34 4.48
C ALA A 100 -15.58 -24.02 3.69
N ALA A 101 -14.43 -24.18 4.32
CA ALA A 101 -13.27 -24.82 3.71
C ALA A 101 -12.43 -25.57 4.74
N PRO A 102 -11.70 -26.63 4.33
CA PRO A 102 -10.73 -27.29 5.20
C PRO A 102 -9.74 -26.28 5.79
N GLY A 103 -9.59 -26.31 7.11
CA GLY A 103 -8.71 -25.39 7.85
C GLY A 103 -9.34 -24.05 8.21
N LEU A 104 -10.50 -23.67 7.65
CA LEU A 104 -11.24 -22.45 8.05
C LEU A 104 -12.48 -22.77 8.91
N GLY A 105 -13.12 -23.92 8.70
CA GLY A 105 -14.28 -24.35 9.46
C GLY A 105 -15.40 -24.92 8.57
N ASP A 106 -16.49 -25.30 9.22
CA ASP A 106 -17.64 -26.00 8.64
C ASP A 106 -18.73 -25.04 8.08
N ALA A 107 -18.57 -23.75 8.27
CA ALA A 107 -19.51 -22.73 7.82
C ALA A 107 -18.77 -21.50 7.26
N PRO A 108 -19.43 -20.72 6.37
CA PRO A 108 -18.92 -19.45 5.94
C PRO A 108 -18.71 -18.48 7.10
N GLY A 109 -17.76 -17.57 6.95
CA GLY A 109 -17.47 -16.62 8.01
C GLY A 109 -16.74 -15.37 7.56
N VAL A 110 -16.75 -14.39 8.46
CA VAL A 110 -15.90 -13.21 8.44
C VAL A 110 -14.82 -13.39 9.50
N TYR A 111 -13.58 -13.20 9.13
CA TYR A 111 -12.43 -13.45 9.99
C TYR A 111 -11.52 -12.23 10.00
N HIS A 112 -11.10 -11.78 11.18
CA HIS A 112 -10.01 -10.80 11.32
C HIS A 112 -8.67 -11.54 11.28
N TYR A 113 -7.67 -10.99 10.59
CA TYR A 113 -6.33 -11.56 10.52
C TYR A 113 -5.44 -11.04 11.66
N ALA A 114 -4.94 -11.93 12.50
CA ALA A 114 -3.99 -11.66 13.57
C ALA A 114 -2.55 -11.98 13.12
N PRO A 115 -1.77 -11.00 12.62
CA PRO A 115 -0.46 -11.26 12.03
C PRO A 115 0.59 -11.70 13.04
N ASP A 116 0.49 -11.33 14.30
CA ASP A 116 1.39 -11.73 15.38
C ASP A 116 1.39 -13.23 15.63
N ARG A 117 0.24 -13.87 15.47
CA ARG A 117 0.02 -15.31 15.65
C ARG A 117 -0.08 -16.07 14.34
N HIS A 118 -0.16 -15.38 13.21
CA HIS A 118 -0.55 -15.93 11.92
C HIS A 118 -1.81 -16.78 12.03
N ALA A 119 -2.88 -16.15 12.46
CA ALA A 119 -4.16 -16.80 12.74
C ALA A 119 -5.31 -15.92 12.23
N LEU A 120 -6.48 -16.54 12.07
CA LEU A 120 -7.74 -15.87 11.80
C LEU A 120 -8.62 -15.92 13.05
N GLU A 121 -9.15 -14.78 13.45
CA GLU A 121 -10.13 -14.63 14.53
C GLU A 121 -11.52 -14.55 13.91
N ARG A 122 -12.36 -15.57 14.10
CA ARG A 122 -13.70 -15.64 13.49
C ARG A 122 -14.64 -14.64 14.14
N ARG A 123 -14.93 -13.55 13.40
CA ARG A 123 -15.80 -12.47 13.83
C ARG A 123 -17.28 -12.78 13.60
N CYS A 124 -17.59 -13.43 12.48
CA CYS A 124 -18.97 -13.79 12.14
C CYS A 124 -19.03 -15.19 11.55
N ARG A 125 -20.10 -15.93 11.88
CA ARG A 125 -20.49 -17.17 11.23
C ARG A 125 -21.88 -17.00 10.64
N PHE A 126 -22.07 -17.38 9.38
CA PHE A 126 -23.35 -17.24 8.70
C PHE A 126 -23.70 -18.48 7.85
N ASP A 127 -24.87 -18.46 7.24
CA ASP A 127 -25.45 -19.62 6.58
C ASP A 127 -24.73 -20.01 5.29
N ARG A 128 -24.60 -21.33 5.02
CA ARG A 128 -23.92 -21.87 3.84
C ARG A 128 -24.69 -21.62 2.55
N ASP A 129 -26.01 -21.75 2.58
CA ASP A 129 -26.84 -21.56 1.38
C ASP A 129 -26.84 -20.09 0.99
N ALA A 130 -26.82 -19.18 2.00
CA ALA A 130 -26.67 -17.77 1.76
C ALA A 130 -25.31 -17.39 1.10
N TRP A 131 -24.22 -18.05 1.51
CA TRP A 131 -22.92 -17.90 0.84
C TRP A 131 -22.99 -18.36 -0.62
N SER A 132 -23.50 -19.58 -0.84
CA SER A 132 -23.59 -20.15 -2.18
C SER A 132 -24.50 -19.36 -3.12
N ALA A 133 -25.52 -18.69 -2.56
CA ALA A 133 -26.38 -17.78 -3.30
C ALA A 133 -25.71 -16.45 -3.62
N ALA A 134 -24.77 -15.99 -2.78
CA ALA A 134 -24.08 -14.70 -2.93
C ALA A 134 -22.82 -14.78 -3.75
N VAL A 135 -22.09 -15.89 -3.69
CA VAL A 135 -20.77 -16.08 -4.32
C VAL A 135 -20.85 -17.22 -5.33
N ALA A 136 -20.74 -16.88 -6.62
CA ALA A 136 -20.93 -17.85 -7.70
C ALA A 136 -19.85 -18.94 -7.73
N GLU A 137 -18.64 -18.67 -7.26
CA GLU A 137 -17.51 -19.60 -7.29
C GLU A 137 -17.15 -20.09 -5.87
N PRO A 138 -17.24 -21.41 -5.62
CA PRO A 138 -17.00 -21.98 -4.27
C PRO A 138 -15.62 -21.69 -3.69
N ASP A 139 -14.60 -21.61 -4.57
CA ASP A 139 -13.19 -21.44 -4.22
C ASP A 139 -12.75 -19.96 -4.22
N SER A 140 -13.68 -19.00 -4.30
CA SER A 140 -13.36 -17.60 -4.17
C SER A 140 -13.50 -17.13 -2.72
N TRP A 141 -12.72 -16.11 -2.37
CA TRP A 141 -12.75 -15.48 -1.06
C TRP A 141 -12.36 -14.01 -1.19
N LEU A 142 -12.81 -13.22 -0.24
CA LEU A 142 -12.60 -11.78 -0.23
C LEU A 142 -11.60 -11.41 0.86
N ILE A 143 -10.73 -10.44 0.57
CA ILE A 143 -9.97 -9.73 1.59
C ILE A 143 -10.48 -8.30 1.62
N ALA A 144 -11.03 -7.87 2.77
CA ALA A 144 -11.33 -6.47 3.03
C ALA A 144 -10.19 -5.85 3.84
N LEU A 145 -9.69 -4.71 3.39
CA LEU A 145 -8.66 -3.93 4.08
C LEU A 145 -9.29 -2.71 4.75
N THR A 146 -8.87 -2.44 5.98
CA THR A 146 -9.27 -1.27 6.76
C THR A 146 -8.05 -0.54 7.29
N SER A 147 -8.23 0.66 7.85
CA SER A 147 -7.14 1.42 8.49
C SER A 147 -7.56 1.95 9.84
N ILE A 148 -6.69 1.82 10.84
CA ILE A 148 -6.81 2.46 12.15
C ILE A 148 -5.98 3.75 12.11
N HIS A 149 -6.64 4.87 11.86
CA HIS A 149 -5.93 6.16 11.65
C HIS A 149 -5.09 6.57 12.86
N TRP A 150 -5.53 6.23 14.08
CA TRP A 150 -4.81 6.57 15.29
C TRP A 150 -3.37 6.05 15.33
N ARG A 151 -3.10 4.86 14.78
CA ARG A 151 -1.74 4.32 14.76
C ARG A 151 -0.76 5.27 14.07
N GLU A 152 -1.13 5.86 12.94
CA GLU A 152 -0.31 6.85 12.25
C GLU A 152 -0.42 8.25 12.88
N ALA A 153 -1.62 8.64 13.35
CA ALA A 153 -1.88 9.95 13.91
C ALA A 153 -1.14 10.18 15.24
N TRP A 154 -0.88 9.13 16.00
CA TRP A 154 -0.04 9.17 17.20
C TRP A 154 1.33 9.83 16.93
N LYS A 155 1.91 9.56 15.77
CA LYS A 155 3.24 10.08 15.39
C LYS A 155 3.16 11.27 14.45
N TYR A 156 2.24 11.26 13.50
CA TYR A 156 2.25 12.17 12.36
C TYR A 156 1.11 13.20 12.36
N GLY A 157 0.24 13.18 13.39
CA GLY A 157 -0.85 14.11 13.50
C GLY A 157 -1.77 14.11 12.29
N GLU A 158 -2.16 15.29 11.82
CA GLU A 158 -3.12 15.44 10.73
C GLU A 158 -2.67 14.86 9.38
N ARG A 159 -1.35 14.72 9.14
CA ARG A 159 -0.84 14.11 7.90
C ARG A 159 -1.04 12.59 7.86
N ALA A 160 -1.40 11.95 8.96
CA ALA A 160 -1.53 10.50 9.11
C ALA A 160 -2.49 9.84 8.11
N PHE A 161 -3.58 10.52 7.70
CA PHE A 161 -4.48 9.97 6.69
C PHE A 161 -3.76 9.60 5.39
N ARG A 162 -2.82 10.44 4.93
CA ARG A 162 -2.01 10.15 3.72
C ARG A 162 -1.19 8.87 3.91
N TYR A 163 -0.56 8.71 5.09
CA TYR A 163 0.28 7.54 5.40
C TYR A 163 -0.55 6.26 5.46
N CYS A 164 -1.73 6.29 6.07
CA CYS A 164 -2.67 5.17 6.05
C CYS A 164 -3.02 4.74 4.62
N GLN A 165 -3.20 5.69 3.69
CA GLN A 165 -3.51 5.36 2.31
C GLN A 165 -2.28 4.80 1.56
N HIS A 166 -1.05 5.27 1.83
CA HIS A 166 0.17 4.65 1.28
C HIS A 166 0.30 3.20 1.73
N ASP A 167 0.11 2.96 3.03
CA ASP A 167 0.22 1.62 3.62
C ASP A 167 -0.82 0.64 3.04
N LEU A 168 -2.06 1.13 2.81
CA LEU A 168 -3.07 0.39 2.06
C LEU A 168 -2.60 0.03 0.65
N GLY A 169 -2.00 0.97 -0.08
CA GLY A 169 -1.44 0.71 -1.41
C GLY A 169 -0.35 -0.36 -1.40
N HIS A 170 0.54 -0.32 -0.42
CA HIS A 170 1.55 -1.37 -0.20
C HIS A 170 0.90 -2.72 0.07
N ALA A 171 -0.13 -2.77 0.91
CA ALA A 171 -0.87 -3.99 1.24
C ALA A 171 -1.60 -4.57 0.01
N ILE A 172 -2.26 -3.73 -0.79
CA ILE A 172 -2.92 -4.13 -2.05
C ILE A 172 -1.92 -4.84 -2.99
N ALA A 173 -0.76 -4.22 -3.23
CA ALA A 173 0.25 -4.81 -4.10
C ALA A 173 0.84 -6.10 -3.51
N ALA A 174 1.10 -6.13 -2.19
CA ALA A 174 1.61 -7.31 -1.51
C ALA A 174 0.63 -8.49 -1.62
N ILE A 175 -0.67 -8.27 -1.43
CA ILE A 175 -1.72 -9.28 -1.61
C ILE A 175 -1.76 -9.77 -3.05
N ARG A 176 -1.75 -8.87 -4.04
CA ARG A 176 -1.80 -9.26 -5.45
C ARG A 176 -0.60 -10.09 -5.86
N ILE A 177 0.60 -9.72 -5.42
CA ILE A 177 1.85 -10.47 -5.71
C ILE A 177 1.82 -11.83 -5.01
N ALA A 178 1.42 -11.89 -3.74
CA ALA A 178 1.30 -13.15 -3.00
C ALA A 178 0.23 -14.07 -3.59
N ALA A 179 -0.89 -13.52 -4.03
CA ALA A 179 -1.95 -14.24 -4.73
C ALA A 179 -1.44 -14.85 -6.04
N ALA A 180 -0.70 -14.09 -6.85
CA ALA A 180 -0.10 -14.59 -8.09
C ALA A 180 0.85 -15.75 -7.84
N ASN A 181 1.71 -15.67 -6.80
CA ASN A 181 2.61 -16.75 -6.41
C ASN A 181 1.86 -18.00 -5.93
N ALA A 182 0.63 -17.85 -5.47
CA ALA A 182 -0.27 -18.94 -5.08
C ALA A 182 -1.18 -19.44 -6.23
N GLY A 183 -1.01 -18.94 -7.44
CA GLY A 183 -1.85 -19.30 -8.58
C GLY A 183 -3.26 -18.72 -8.55
N LEU A 184 -3.41 -17.54 -7.91
CA LEU A 184 -4.67 -16.83 -7.82
C LEU A 184 -4.65 -15.53 -8.63
N ASP A 185 -5.79 -15.18 -9.18
CA ASP A 185 -6.08 -13.82 -9.66
C ASP A 185 -6.69 -12.99 -8.53
N ALA A 186 -6.52 -11.67 -8.59
CA ALA A 186 -7.09 -10.76 -7.62
C ALA A 186 -7.49 -9.44 -8.27
N ALA A 187 -8.61 -8.84 -7.80
CA ALA A 187 -9.08 -7.54 -8.27
C ALA A 187 -9.79 -6.76 -7.17
N ILE A 188 -9.57 -5.45 -7.12
CA ILE A 188 -10.36 -4.55 -6.28
C ILE A 188 -11.78 -4.48 -6.82
N LEU A 189 -12.77 -4.58 -5.94
CA LEU A 189 -14.19 -4.46 -6.25
C LEU A 189 -14.64 -3.00 -6.08
N PRO A 190 -14.85 -2.24 -7.18
CA PRO A 190 -15.18 -0.82 -7.10
C PRO A 190 -16.64 -0.53 -6.73
N ASP A 191 -17.51 -1.52 -6.82
CA ASP A 191 -18.95 -1.41 -6.59
C ASP A 191 -19.38 -1.52 -5.11
N TRP A 192 -18.42 -1.73 -4.21
CA TRP A 192 -18.65 -1.78 -2.77
C TRP A 192 -18.44 -0.39 -2.14
N SER A 193 -19.49 0.12 -1.52
CA SER A 193 -19.38 1.37 -0.74
C SER A 193 -18.63 1.13 0.58
N HIS A 194 -18.08 2.19 1.17
CA HIS A 194 -17.50 2.11 2.52
C HIS A 194 -18.52 1.64 3.57
N ALA A 195 -19.81 1.98 3.40
CA ALA A 195 -20.87 1.49 4.28
C ALA A 195 -21.09 -0.02 4.12
N ASP A 196 -21.08 -0.53 2.88
CA ASP A 196 -21.17 -1.98 2.63
C ASP A 196 -19.96 -2.72 3.22
N MET A 197 -18.78 -2.15 3.09
CA MET A 197 -17.56 -2.73 3.66
C MET A 197 -17.60 -2.77 5.18
N ALA A 198 -18.06 -1.69 5.82
CA ALA A 198 -18.19 -1.62 7.26
C ALA A 198 -19.17 -2.69 7.77
N ALA A 199 -20.32 -2.82 7.11
CA ALA A 199 -21.31 -3.86 7.44
C ALA A 199 -20.79 -5.28 7.20
N LEU A 200 -20.01 -5.49 6.11
CA LEU A 200 -19.43 -6.79 5.80
C LEU A 200 -18.40 -7.24 6.84
N THR A 201 -17.58 -6.34 7.32
CA THR A 201 -16.48 -6.63 8.27
C THR A 201 -16.92 -6.49 9.72
N GLY A 202 -18.07 -5.86 9.98
CA GLY A 202 -18.60 -5.59 11.31
C GLY A 202 -17.87 -4.48 12.06
N ILE A 203 -17.13 -3.60 11.34
CA ILE A 203 -16.46 -2.44 11.98
C ILE A 203 -17.44 -1.29 12.28
N ASP A 204 -18.70 -1.38 11.83
CA ASP A 204 -19.80 -0.49 12.17
C ASP A 204 -20.56 -0.93 13.45
N ARG A 205 -20.20 -2.06 14.04
CA ARG A 205 -20.84 -2.62 15.23
C ARG A 205 -20.29 -1.93 16.49
N ASP A 206 -21.01 -0.92 16.99
CA ASP A 206 -20.57 -0.11 18.14
C ASP A 206 -20.32 -0.97 19.39
N GLU A 207 -21.12 -2.00 19.59
CA GLU A 207 -20.99 -2.93 20.72
C GLU A 207 -19.70 -3.76 20.72
N ASP A 208 -19.03 -3.88 19.57
CA ASP A 208 -17.78 -4.64 19.42
C ASP A 208 -16.53 -3.76 19.53
N PHE A 209 -16.69 -2.42 19.55
CA PHE A 209 -15.62 -1.43 19.60
C PHE A 209 -15.73 -0.50 20.82
N VAL A 210 -16.21 -1.01 21.94
CA VAL A 210 -16.28 -0.25 23.20
C VAL A 210 -14.87 0.08 23.67
N GLU A 211 -14.56 1.38 23.82
CA GLU A 211 -13.23 1.90 24.17
C GLU A 211 -12.10 1.59 23.16
N ALA A 212 -12.40 0.87 22.09
CA ALA A 212 -11.44 0.53 21.05
C ALA A 212 -11.46 1.57 19.91
N GLU A 213 -10.29 1.87 19.37
CA GLU A 213 -10.12 2.76 18.24
C GLU A 213 -10.84 2.21 17.01
N ARG A 214 -11.54 3.10 16.31
CA ARG A 214 -12.32 2.74 15.12
C ARG A 214 -11.43 2.45 13.92
N GLU A 215 -11.96 1.63 13.04
CA GLU A 215 -11.39 1.31 11.75
C GLU A 215 -12.16 2.02 10.65
N GLU A 216 -11.44 2.56 9.68
CA GLU A 216 -12.01 3.17 8.48
C GLU A 216 -11.91 2.17 7.31
N PRO A 217 -12.98 1.94 6.53
CA PRO A 217 -12.93 1.09 5.35
C PRO A 217 -11.91 1.56 4.31
N GLY A 218 -11.23 0.61 3.67
CA GLY A 218 -10.31 0.85 2.55
C GLY A 218 -10.86 0.27 1.24
N CYS A 219 -10.56 -1.01 0.94
CA CYS A 219 -11.05 -1.69 -0.26
C CYS A 219 -11.35 -3.17 0.01
N ILE A 220 -12.12 -3.77 -0.90
CA ILE A 220 -12.32 -5.24 -0.97
C ILE A 220 -11.57 -5.75 -2.18
N ILE A 221 -10.79 -6.81 -1.98
CA ILE A 221 -10.08 -7.55 -3.02
C ILE A 221 -10.71 -8.93 -3.13
N ASP A 222 -11.19 -9.28 -4.32
CA ASP A 222 -11.69 -10.61 -4.63
C ASP A 222 -10.54 -11.48 -5.14
N LEU A 223 -10.38 -12.69 -4.60
CA LEU A 223 -9.36 -13.65 -4.96
C LEU A 223 -10.00 -14.93 -5.51
N ARG A 224 -9.46 -15.40 -6.66
CA ARG A 224 -9.97 -16.59 -7.38
C ARG A 224 -8.84 -17.41 -7.97
N ARG A 225 -9.05 -18.69 -8.21
CA ARG A 225 -8.08 -19.52 -8.93
C ARG A 225 -7.86 -19.00 -10.35
N SER A 226 -6.56 -18.86 -10.74
CA SER A 226 -6.18 -18.48 -12.10
C SER A 226 -6.57 -19.59 -13.10
N GLY A 227 -6.98 -19.18 -14.31
CA GLY A 227 -7.28 -20.12 -15.40
C GLY A 227 -8.76 -20.32 -15.72
N PHE A 228 -9.68 -19.81 -14.93
CA PHE A 228 -11.05 -19.58 -15.40
C PHE A 228 -11.05 -18.37 -16.35
N GLU A 229 -11.95 -18.33 -17.34
CA GLU A 229 -12.08 -17.18 -18.27
C GLU A 229 -12.52 -15.88 -17.56
N VAL A 230 -11.80 -15.52 -16.51
CA VAL A 230 -12.07 -14.42 -15.56
C VAL A 230 -12.09 -13.04 -16.24
N ARG A 231 -11.47 -12.92 -17.42
CA ARG A 231 -11.45 -11.64 -18.16
C ARG A 231 -12.78 -11.27 -18.83
N ARG A 232 -13.79 -12.15 -18.83
CA ARG A 232 -15.07 -11.93 -19.53
C ARG A 232 -16.32 -12.07 -18.68
N SER A 233 -16.25 -12.66 -17.48
CA SER A 233 -17.38 -12.67 -16.56
C SER A 233 -17.17 -11.62 -15.48
N PRO A 234 -18.11 -10.68 -15.27
CA PRO A 234 -18.03 -9.78 -14.12
C PRO A 234 -17.97 -10.61 -12.84
N PHE A 235 -17.14 -10.18 -11.89
CA PHE A 235 -17.08 -10.76 -10.57
C PHE A 235 -18.47 -10.65 -9.92
N GLU A 236 -19.26 -11.72 -9.98
CA GLU A 236 -20.63 -11.69 -9.44
C GLU A 236 -20.63 -12.15 -7.99
N VAL A 237 -20.17 -11.28 -7.10
CA VAL A 237 -20.62 -11.34 -5.70
C VAL A 237 -21.96 -10.59 -5.64
N ARG A 238 -23.03 -11.29 -5.31
CA ARG A 238 -24.32 -10.66 -5.05
C ARG A 238 -24.26 -9.94 -3.71
N ARG A 239 -23.72 -8.71 -3.75
CA ARG A 239 -23.42 -7.87 -2.58
C ARG A 239 -24.57 -7.82 -1.58
N SER A 240 -25.78 -7.51 -2.04
CA SER A 240 -26.96 -7.41 -1.15
C SER A 240 -27.27 -8.70 -0.42
N SER A 241 -27.15 -9.86 -1.08
CA SER A 241 -27.38 -11.17 -0.47
C SER A 241 -26.31 -11.48 0.57
N LEU A 242 -25.05 -11.18 0.29
CA LEU A 242 -23.96 -11.40 1.23
C LEU A 242 -24.10 -10.50 2.48
N LEU A 243 -24.45 -9.23 2.29
CA LEU A 243 -24.66 -8.29 3.41
C LEU A 243 -25.82 -8.72 4.30
N VAL A 244 -26.91 -9.24 3.73
CA VAL A 244 -28.03 -9.81 4.53
C VAL A 244 -27.55 -11.01 5.32
N ALA A 245 -26.83 -11.95 4.67
CA ALA A 245 -26.33 -13.15 5.33
C ALA A 245 -25.40 -12.83 6.51
N VAL A 246 -24.49 -11.86 6.34
CA VAL A 246 -23.54 -11.44 7.36
C VAL A 246 -24.25 -10.69 8.50
N ARG A 247 -25.20 -9.81 8.18
CA ARG A 247 -25.99 -9.09 9.18
C ARG A 247 -26.78 -10.04 10.10
N ASP A 248 -27.36 -11.08 9.50
CA ASP A 248 -28.17 -12.08 10.23
C ASP A 248 -27.29 -13.19 10.85
N GLY A 249 -25.97 -13.08 10.69
CA GLY A 249 -24.98 -14.03 11.20
C GLY A 249 -24.71 -13.92 12.71
N GLN A 250 -23.97 -14.89 13.21
CA GLN A 250 -23.56 -14.95 14.63
C GLN A 250 -22.21 -14.25 14.80
N TRP A 251 -22.22 -13.05 15.37
CA TRP A 251 -21.03 -12.25 15.66
C TRP A 251 -20.40 -12.62 17.00
N THR A 252 -19.07 -12.62 17.04
CA THR A 252 -18.27 -12.97 18.22
C THR A 252 -17.03 -12.06 18.30
N GLY A 253 -16.52 -11.93 19.51
CA GLY A 253 -15.31 -11.18 19.82
C GLY A 253 -15.51 -9.67 19.88
N LYS A 254 -14.65 -9.00 20.62
CA LYS A 254 -14.60 -7.54 20.77
C LYS A 254 -13.20 -7.03 20.45
N ALA A 255 -13.13 -5.92 19.75
CA ALA A 255 -11.86 -5.28 19.38
C ALA A 255 -11.10 -4.85 20.63
N SER A 256 -9.79 -5.14 20.67
CA SER A 256 -8.92 -4.67 21.74
C SER A 256 -8.66 -3.17 21.62
N GLN A 257 -8.59 -2.47 22.74
CA GLN A 257 -8.01 -1.12 22.82
C GLN A 257 -6.52 -1.18 22.45
N LEU A 258 -6.02 -0.20 21.71
CA LEU A 258 -4.62 -0.17 21.27
C LEU A 258 -3.76 0.79 22.10
N SER A 259 -4.36 1.82 22.70
CA SER A 259 -3.72 2.80 23.57
C SER A 259 -4.61 3.07 24.77
N GLU A 260 -4.03 3.44 25.93
CA GLU A 260 -4.79 3.89 27.10
C GLU A 260 -5.54 5.20 26.79
N ASP A 261 -4.86 6.12 26.07
CA ASP A 261 -5.42 7.39 25.61
C ASP A 261 -5.13 7.60 24.12
N HIS A 262 -5.98 8.40 23.45
CA HIS A 262 -5.76 8.82 22.08
C HIS A 262 -6.24 10.26 21.86
N VAL A 263 -5.64 10.91 20.86
CA VAL A 263 -6.02 12.27 20.45
C VAL A 263 -6.93 12.19 19.24
N THR A 264 -8.08 12.87 19.32
CA THR A 264 -8.99 13.03 18.18
C THR A 264 -8.46 14.11 17.24
N TRP A 265 -8.33 13.77 15.97
CA TRP A 265 -7.91 14.66 14.89
C TRP A 265 -9.09 14.90 13.95
N THR A 266 -9.91 15.91 14.25
CA THR A 266 -11.13 16.23 13.46
C THR A 266 -10.85 16.41 11.98
N PHE A 267 -9.69 16.94 11.60
CA PHE A 267 -9.32 17.11 10.20
C PHE A 267 -9.10 15.76 9.47
N ILE A 268 -8.68 14.71 10.19
CA ILE A 268 -8.64 13.34 9.67
C ILE A 268 -10.05 12.79 9.48
N ASP A 269 -10.95 13.02 10.45
CA ASP A 269 -12.33 12.56 10.37
C ASP A 269 -13.09 13.25 9.23
N GLU A 270 -12.87 14.55 9.05
CA GLU A 270 -13.44 15.35 7.96
C GLU A 270 -13.00 14.83 6.59
N ILE A 271 -11.70 14.57 6.37
CA ILE A 271 -11.23 14.05 5.07
C ILE A 271 -11.67 12.60 4.87
N ALA A 272 -11.70 11.78 5.91
CA ALA A 272 -12.21 10.42 5.84
C ALA A 272 -13.68 10.42 5.40
N ALA A 273 -14.51 11.28 5.98
CA ALA A 273 -15.92 11.44 5.60
C ALA A 273 -16.06 11.98 4.17
N ALA A 274 -15.30 13.03 3.79
CA ALA A 274 -15.37 13.65 2.47
C ALA A 274 -14.91 12.73 1.33
N THR A 275 -14.07 11.73 1.64
CA THR A 275 -13.54 10.77 0.68
C THR A 275 -14.15 9.38 0.80
N ARG A 276 -15.29 9.23 1.49
CA ARG A 276 -16.02 7.97 1.51
C ARG A 276 -16.42 7.55 0.10
N ASP A 277 -16.14 6.28 -0.23
CA ASP A 277 -16.57 5.73 -1.51
C ASP A 277 -18.05 5.32 -1.42
N PRO A 278 -18.92 5.88 -2.29
CA PRO A 278 -20.33 5.49 -2.34
C PRO A 278 -20.57 4.14 -3.02
N GLY A 279 -19.51 3.48 -3.53
CA GLY A 279 -19.61 2.36 -4.45
C GLY A 279 -19.93 2.84 -5.87
N ARG A 280 -19.26 2.28 -6.87
CA ARG A 280 -19.42 2.69 -8.28
C ARG A 280 -19.78 1.50 -9.14
N ALA A 281 -20.55 1.75 -10.19
CA ALA A 281 -20.61 0.78 -11.28
C ALA A 281 -19.19 0.55 -11.82
N ARG A 282 -18.83 -0.70 -12.08
CA ARG A 282 -17.53 -1.03 -12.68
C ARG A 282 -17.34 -0.25 -13.96
N PRO A 283 -16.25 0.50 -14.12
CA PRO A 283 -15.90 1.02 -15.42
C PRO A 283 -15.70 -0.15 -16.38
N ALA A 284 -16.01 0.05 -17.65
CA ALA A 284 -15.60 -0.90 -18.68
C ALA A 284 -14.07 -1.10 -18.55
N PRO A 285 -13.57 -2.35 -18.73
CA PRO A 285 -12.13 -2.54 -18.73
C PRO A 285 -11.51 -1.60 -19.76
N PRO A 286 -10.36 -0.97 -19.42
CA PRO A 286 -9.71 -0.04 -20.33
C PRO A 286 -9.50 -0.72 -21.69
N ALA A 287 -9.63 0.05 -22.78
CA ALA A 287 -9.59 -0.45 -24.17
C ALA A 287 -8.20 -0.99 -24.59
N GLY A 288 -7.43 -1.48 -23.66
CA GLY A 288 -6.08 -2.03 -23.78
C GLY A 288 -5.06 -1.16 -23.05
N PRO A 289 -3.93 -1.73 -22.66
CA PRO A 289 -2.88 -0.95 -22.01
C PRO A 289 -2.38 0.12 -22.97
N ALA A 290 -2.16 1.33 -22.43
CA ALA A 290 -1.51 2.44 -23.14
C ALA A 290 -0.08 2.11 -23.61
N TYR A 291 0.40 0.90 -23.29
CA TYR A 291 1.70 0.36 -23.67
C TYR A 291 1.54 -0.90 -24.50
N PRO A 292 2.42 -1.12 -25.51
CA PRO A 292 2.47 -2.39 -26.21
C PRO A 292 2.64 -3.54 -25.22
N ALA A 293 2.01 -4.68 -25.48
CA ALA A 293 2.10 -5.86 -24.64
C ALA A 293 3.58 -6.16 -24.36
N ARG A 294 3.99 -6.03 -23.10
CA ARG A 294 5.33 -6.38 -22.64
C ARG A 294 5.34 -7.84 -22.22
N PRO A 295 6.45 -8.55 -22.42
CA PRO A 295 6.61 -9.87 -21.82
C PRO A 295 6.35 -9.77 -20.32
N ALA A 296 5.61 -10.75 -19.78
CA ALA A 296 5.42 -10.83 -18.33
C ALA A 296 6.80 -10.87 -17.65
N LEU A 297 7.02 -9.93 -16.74
CA LEU A 297 8.25 -9.92 -15.94
C LEU A 297 8.21 -11.08 -14.94
N PRO A 298 9.37 -11.71 -14.63
CA PRO A 298 9.42 -12.76 -13.63
C PRO A 298 8.78 -12.32 -12.31
N ALA A 299 7.95 -13.20 -11.72
CA ALA A 299 7.37 -12.97 -10.39
C ALA A 299 8.49 -12.81 -9.34
N PHE A 300 8.18 -12.06 -8.28
CA PHE A 300 9.08 -11.96 -7.14
C PHE A 300 9.04 -13.27 -6.33
N PRO A 301 10.18 -13.96 -6.14
CA PRO A 301 10.18 -15.20 -5.37
C PRO A 301 9.92 -14.96 -3.88
N ALA A 302 9.39 -15.96 -3.20
CA ALA A 302 8.98 -15.87 -1.79
C ALA A 302 10.11 -15.36 -0.86
N HIS A 303 11.38 -15.79 -1.10
CA HIS A 303 12.49 -15.33 -0.28
C HIS A 303 12.72 -13.81 -0.41
N VAL A 304 12.61 -13.22 -1.61
CA VAL A 304 12.73 -11.77 -1.82
C VAL A 304 11.62 -11.04 -1.04
N ILE A 305 10.39 -11.56 -1.10
CA ILE A 305 9.24 -10.98 -0.39
C ILE A 305 9.49 -10.98 1.13
N LEU A 306 9.97 -12.09 1.68
CA LEU A 306 10.19 -12.25 3.11
C LEU A 306 11.46 -11.55 3.63
N GLN A 307 12.48 -11.37 2.77
CA GLN A 307 13.71 -10.67 3.11
C GLN A 307 13.62 -9.15 3.01
N ARG A 308 12.69 -8.63 2.21
CA ARG A 308 12.54 -7.18 2.02
C ARG A 308 12.50 -6.42 3.34
N ARG A 309 13.37 -5.43 3.45
CA ARG A 309 13.44 -4.46 4.57
C ARG A 309 13.59 -3.05 4.01
N SER A 310 13.10 -2.06 4.75
CA SER A 310 13.45 -0.66 4.50
C SER A 310 14.88 -0.42 4.97
N ALA A 311 15.67 0.32 4.18
CA ALA A 311 16.96 0.82 4.61
C ALA A 311 16.78 1.99 5.59
N VAL A 312 17.69 2.14 6.53
CA VAL A 312 17.77 3.30 7.43
C VAL A 312 18.87 4.26 6.99
N ALA A 313 19.87 3.78 6.26
CA ALA A 313 20.96 4.56 5.66
C ALA A 313 21.51 3.83 4.43
N PHE A 314 22.14 4.59 3.54
CA PHE A 314 22.93 4.09 2.41
C PHE A 314 24.39 4.50 2.54
N ASP A 315 25.29 3.79 1.84
CA ASP A 315 26.74 4.02 1.93
C ASP A 315 27.22 5.29 1.23
N GLY A 316 26.40 5.90 0.37
CA GLY A 316 26.72 7.13 -0.36
C GLY A 316 27.87 7.00 -1.37
N ALA A 317 28.37 5.79 -1.61
CA ALA A 317 29.58 5.54 -2.43
C ALA A 317 29.37 4.54 -3.57
N SER A 318 28.64 3.46 -3.32
CA SER A 318 28.34 2.41 -4.32
C SER A 318 27.55 2.96 -5.50
N THR A 319 27.65 2.29 -6.65
CA THR A 319 26.94 2.61 -7.88
C THR A 319 26.00 1.48 -8.30
N LEU A 320 25.02 1.78 -9.14
CA LEU A 320 24.10 0.83 -9.74
C LEU A 320 24.27 0.85 -11.27
N ALA A 321 24.40 -0.30 -11.90
CA ALA A 321 24.47 -0.36 -13.36
C ALA A 321 23.15 0.09 -14.02
N ALA A 322 23.23 0.90 -15.10
CA ALA A 322 22.04 1.40 -15.81
C ALA A 322 21.04 0.30 -16.24
N PRO A 323 21.46 -0.88 -16.71
CA PRO A 323 20.49 -1.94 -17.02
C PRO A 323 19.66 -2.40 -15.81
N VAL A 324 20.21 -2.42 -14.60
CA VAL A 324 19.49 -2.77 -13.37
C VAL A 324 18.50 -1.67 -13.00
N PHE A 325 18.92 -0.40 -13.07
CA PHE A 325 18.06 0.76 -12.89
C PHE A 325 16.87 0.73 -13.86
N LEU A 326 17.13 0.57 -15.16
CA LEU A 326 16.08 0.50 -16.18
C LEU A 326 15.14 -0.71 -15.98
N SER A 327 15.67 -1.84 -15.52
CA SER A 327 14.86 -3.00 -15.14
C SER A 327 13.91 -2.69 -13.98
N MET A 328 14.37 -1.99 -12.93
CA MET A 328 13.49 -1.53 -11.83
C MET A 328 12.39 -0.59 -12.35
N LEU A 329 12.74 0.38 -13.19
CA LEU A 329 11.77 1.30 -13.78
C LEU A 329 10.77 0.58 -14.70
N SER A 330 11.21 -0.43 -15.43
CA SER A 330 10.32 -1.22 -16.29
C SER A 330 9.23 -1.95 -15.51
N ARG A 331 9.51 -2.35 -14.26
CA ARG A 331 8.55 -3.03 -13.38
C ARG A 331 7.45 -2.10 -12.86
N VAL A 332 7.69 -0.79 -12.79
CA VAL A 332 6.68 0.18 -12.36
C VAL A 332 5.83 0.72 -13.52
N ILE A 333 6.13 0.37 -14.75
CA ILE A 333 5.23 0.64 -15.88
C ILE A 333 4.05 -0.33 -15.84
N PRO A 334 2.79 0.17 -15.87
CA PRO A 334 1.61 -0.69 -15.87
C PRO A 334 1.59 -1.69 -17.03
N HIS A 335 1.11 -2.89 -16.74
CA HIS A 335 0.88 -3.95 -17.71
C HIS A 335 -0.29 -4.84 -17.24
N THR A 336 -0.70 -5.81 -18.05
CA THR A 336 -1.87 -6.67 -17.77
C THR A 336 -1.63 -7.76 -16.71
N GLY A 337 -0.52 -7.73 -16.00
CA GLY A 337 -0.16 -8.69 -14.95
C GLY A 337 0.04 -8.05 -13.57
N PRO A 338 0.33 -8.89 -12.57
CA PRO A 338 0.54 -8.44 -11.19
C PRO A 338 1.67 -7.41 -11.04
N PRO A 339 1.51 -6.41 -10.16
CA PRO A 339 0.31 -6.12 -9.36
C PRO A 339 -0.66 -5.15 -10.05
N TRP A 340 -0.41 -4.74 -11.30
CA TRP A 340 -1.13 -3.67 -11.97
C TRP A 340 -2.57 -4.03 -12.31
N ASP A 341 -2.84 -5.28 -12.53
CA ASP A 341 -4.16 -5.83 -12.87
C ASP A 341 -5.15 -5.89 -11.68
N VAL A 342 -4.70 -5.60 -10.46
CA VAL A 342 -5.57 -5.50 -9.28
C VAL A 342 -6.40 -4.22 -9.28
N MET A 343 -5.89 -3.16 -9.94
CA MET A 343 -6.53 -1.84 -9.99
C MET A 343 -7.48 -1.74 -11.19
N TRP A 344 -8.59 -1.05 -11.00
CA TRP A 344 -9.59 -0.80 -12.05
C TRP A 344 -9.37 0.52 -12.81
N TRP A 345 -8.36 1.32 -12.43
CA TRP A 345 -8.04 2.62 -13.05
C TRP A 345 -6.67 2.60 -13.73
N ASP A 346 -6.50 3.47 -14.71
CA ASP A 346 -5.23 3.68 -15.41
C ASP A 346 -4.25 4.47 -14.55
N ALA A 347 -2.95 4.38 -14.88
CA ALA A 347 -1.90 5.07 -14.15
C ALA A 347 -2.15 6.57 -14.05
N ARG A 348 -2.09 7.07 -12.82
CA ARG A 348 -2.21 8.50 -12.47
C ARG A 348 -0.96 9.04 -11.79
N ILE A 349 -0.01 8.18 -11.48
CA ILE A 349 1.24 8.52 -10.80
C ILE A 349 2.39 8.45 -11.80
N HIS A 350 3.21 9.49 -11.86
CA HIS A 350 4.45 9.60 -12.63
C HIS A 350 5.63 9.79 -11.68
N LEU A 351 6.87 9.56 -12.14
CA LEU A 351 8.04 9.61 -11.26
C LEU A 351 9.00 10.71 -11.70
N ALA A 352 9.22 11.72 -10.85
CA ALA A 352 10.31 12.67 -10.97
C ALA A 352 11.53 12.07 -10.25
N ILE A 353 12.61 11.75 -10.99
CA ILE A 353 13.71 10.91 -10.51
C ILE A 353 14.99 11.73 -10.46
N PHE A 354 15.61 11.79 -9.29
CA PHE A 354 16.94 12.35 -9.09
C PHE A 354 17.97 11.22 -9.20
N VAL A 355 18.65 11.13 -10.33
CA VAL A 355 19.69 10.12 -10.58
C VAL A 355 21.02 10.64 -10.03
N HIS A 356 21.65 9.87 -9.14
CA HIS A 356 22.89 10.26 -8.46
C HIS A 356 24.08 9.39 -8.88
N ARG A 357 23.97 8.08 -8.72
CA ARG A 357 25.04 7.09 -8.89
C ARG A 357 24.57 5.90 -9.70
N VAL A 358 24.24 6.12 -10.97
CA VAL A 358 23.86 5.07 -11.93
C VAL A 358 24.90 5.03 -13.05
N ASP A 359 25.71 3.97 -13.10
CA ASP A 359 26.75 3.81 -14.11
C ASP A 359 26.14 3.67 -15.51
N GLY A 360 26.61 4.48 -16.44
CA GLY A 360 26.10 4.51 -17.80
C GLY A 360 24.91 5.46 -18.01
N LEU A 361 24.53 6.21 -16.99
CA LEU A 361 23.51 7.26 -17.07
C LEU A 361 24.06 8.55 -16.44
N GLU A 362 23.87 9.69 -17.11
CA GLU A 362 24.32 10.97 -16.59
C GLU A 362 23.53 11.35 -15.33
N ALA A 363 24.20 11.86 -14.29
CA ALA A 363 23.53 12.37 -13.11
C ALA A 363 22.62 13.56 -13.48
N GLY A 364 21.42 13.59 -12.90
CA GLY A 364 20.46 14.62 -13.28
C GLY A 364 19.05 14.40 -12.74
N LEU A 365 18.16 15.28 -13.18
CA LEU A 365 16.73 15.17 -12.96
C LEU A 365 16.07 14.53 -14.19
N TYR A 366 15.29 13.48 -13.93
CA TYR A 366 14.57 12.71 -14.94
C TYR A 366 13.08 12.65 -14.62
N LEU A 367 12.27 12.32 -15.62
CA LEU A 367 10.85 12.04 -15.45
C LEU A 367 10.47 10.75 -16.19
N LEU A 368 9.85 9.81 -15.47
CA LEU A 368 9.22 8.63 -16.04
C LEU A 368 7.71 8.85 -16.10
N ALA A 369 7.17 8.99 -17.32
CA ALA A 369 5.75 9.09 -17.54
C ALA A 369 5.15 7.67 -17.58
N ARG A 370 4.49 7.23 -16.49
CA ARG A 370 3.90 5.88 -16.42
C ARG A 370 2.68 5.70 -17.32
N ASP A 371 2.07 6.81 -17.76
CA ASP A 371 1.13 6.89 -18.88
C ASP A 371 1.72 7.79 -19.97
N ARG A 372 1.93 7.23 -21.18
CA ARG A 372 2.46 8.00 -22.32
C ARG A 372 1.54 9.15 -22.75
N SER A 373 0.23 9.02 -22.55
CA SER A 373 -0.74 10.06 -22.89
C SER A 373 -0.61 11.31 -21.99
N ALA A 374 0.05 11.18 -20.84
CA ALA A 374 0.28 12.29 -19.92
C ALA A 374 1.49 13.17 -20.27
N VAL A 375 2.36 12.74 -21.19
CA VAL A 375 3.65 13.42 -21.48
C VAL A 375 3.47 14.89 -21.83
N ASP A 376 2.53 15.21 -22.72
CA ASP A 376 2.31 16.60 -23.14
C ASP A 376 1.75 17.47 -22.00
N ARG A 377 0.88 16.89 -21.15
CA ARG A 377 0.35 17.58 -19.96
C ARG A 377 1.45 17.82 -18.92
N LEU A 378 2.30 16.81 -18.68
CA LEU A 378 3.46 16.95 -17.78
C LEU A 378 4.42 18.01 -18.29
N ARG A 379 4.72 18.01 -19.60
CA ARG A 379 5.60 19.02 -20.21
C ARG A 379 5.03 20.43 -20.05
N ALA A 380 3.74 20.60 -20.26
CA ALA A 380 3.07 21.89 -20.11
C ALA A 380 3.03 22.39 -18.66
N ALA A 381 2.98 21.49 -17.68
CA ALA A 381 2.94 21.83 -16.25
C ALA A 381 4.33 22.07 -15.64
N CYS A 382 5.37 21.53 -16.26
CA CYS A 382 6.75 21.66 -15.77
C CYS A 382 7.46 22.92 -16.31
N ARG A 383 8.67 23.18 -15.80
CA ARG A 383 9.51 24.29 -16.26
C ARG A 383 9.74 24.23 -17.76
N PRO A 384 9.57 25.34 -18.50
CA PRO A 384 9.78 25.37 -19.95
C PRO A 384 11.25 25.15 -20.35
N GLU A 385 12.19 25.36 -19.43
CA GLU A 385 13.63 25.17 -19.65
C GLU A 385 14.06 23.70 -19.63
N PHE A 386 13.18 22.77 -19.21
CA PHE A 386 13.53 21.37 -19.17
C PHE A 386 13.71 20.77 -20.56
N LEU A 387 14.73 19.89 -20.68
CA LEU A 387 15.20 19.37 -21.97
C LEU A 387 14.21 18.40 -22.62
N TRP A 388 13.60 17.50 -21.81
CA TRP A 388 12.75 16.41 -22.28
C TRP A 388 13.44 15.47 -23.29
N ASP A 389 14.75 15.25 -23.11
CA ASP A 389 15.53 14.32 -23.93
C ASP A 389 15.16 12.88 -23.58
N ALA A 390 14.81 12.07 -24.57
CA ALA A 390 14.55 10.64 -24.34
C ALA A 390 15.83 9.95 -23.83
N ALA A 391 15.76 9.39 -22.63
CA ALA A 391 16.90 8.74 -21.97
C ALA A 391 16.92 7.21 -22.19
N ASP A 392 15.82 6.64 -22.70
CA ASP A 392 15.70 5.22 -23.05
C ASP A 392 14.80 5.05 -24.28
N GLN A 393 15.07 4.03 -25.09
CA GLN A 393 14.30 3.76 -26.31
C GLN A 393 12.95 3.05 -26.06
N THR A 394 12.83 2.37 -24.93
CA THR A 394 11.67 1.52 -24.60
C THR A 394 10.81 2.11 -23.49
N LEU A 395 11.43 2.80 -22.54
CA LEU A 395 10.75 3.45 -21.44
C LEU A 395 10.44 4.91 -21.78
N PRO A 396 9.29 5.45 -21.38
CA PRO A 396 9.00 6.89 -21.47
C PRO A 396 9.75 7.65 -20.36
N LEU A 397 11.05 7.51 -20.37
CA LEU A 397 11.99 8.14 -19.45
C LEU A 397 12.67 9.32 -20.16
N TYR A 398 12.51 10.51 -19.61
CA TYR A 398 13.03 11.75 -20.15
C TYR A 398 14.01 12.39 -19.18
N ARG A 399 15.16 12.83 -19.67
CA ARG A 399 16.07 13.69 -18.91
C ARG A 399 15.55 15.12 -18.98
N LEU A 400 15.28 15.71 -17.83
CA LEU A 400 14.82 17.09 -17.70
C LEU A 400 15.98 18.07 -17.55
N ALA A 401 17.00 17.68 -16.77
CA ALA A 401 18.19 18.50 -16.56
C ALA A 401 19.38 17.63 -16.16
N ALA A 402 20.58 17.98 -16.64
CA ALA A 402 21.83 17.37 -16.21
C ALA A 402 22.40 18.08 -14.97
N GLY A 403 23.13 17.37 -14.12
CA GLY A 403 23.83 17.92 -12.97
C GLY A 403 23.68 17.11 -11.69
N ASP A 404 24.35 17.56 -10.63
CA ASP A 404 24.28 16.94 -9.32
C ASP A 404 23.10 17.51 -8.52
N TYR A 405 22.09 16.69 -8.31
CA TYR A 405 20.88 17.03 -7.56
C TYR A 405 20.80 16.42 -6.16
N ARG A 406 21.88 15.82 -5.62
CA ARG A 406 21.88 15.17 -4.32
C ARG A 406 21.45 16.10 -3.19
N THR A 407 22.01 17.31 -3.15
CA THR A 407 21.65 18.33 -2.14
C THR A 407 20.18 18.71 -2.23
N LEU A 408 19.65 18.87 -3.46
CA LEU A 408 18.23 19.18 -3.64
C LEU A 408 17.34 17.99 -3.21
N ALA A 409 17.66 16.77 -3.63
CA ALA A 409 16.92 15.57 -3.27
C ALA A 409 16.82 15.37 -1.75
N ARG A 410 17.96 15.54 -1.02
CA ARG A 410 17.99 15.54 0.44
C ARG A 410 17.06 16.60 1.01
N ARG A 411 17.21 17.85 0.55
CA ARG A 411 16.42 18.95 1.07
C ARG A 411 14.92 18.74 0.86
N LEU A 412 14.53 18.35 -0.35
CA LEU A 412 13.11 18.07 -0.67
C LEU A 412 12.52 16.91 0.16
N SER A 413 13.35 15.99 0.62
CA SER A 413 12.98 14.85 1.45
C SER A 413 13.13 15.13 2.96
N CYS A 414 12.75 16.32 3.43
CA CYS A 414 12.86 16.76 4.83
C CYS A 414 14.29 16.65 5.38
N ASP A 415 15.28 17.07 4.60
CA ASP A 415 16.71 17.05 4.94
C ASP A 415 17.26 15.65 5.32
N GLN A 416 16.64 14.58 4.82
CA GLN A 416 17.06 13.21 5.07
C GLN A 416 18.21 12.81 4.11
N ASP A 417 19.40 12.52 4.67
CA ASP A 417 20.61 12.15 3.92
C ASP A 417 20.38 10.92 3.02
N ILE A 418 19.54 9.98 3.42
CA ILE A 418 19.25 8.77 2.66
C ILE A 418 18.75 9.06 1.23
N ALA A 419 18.11 10.22 0.99
CA ALA A 419 17.66 10.63 -0.34
C ALA A 419 18.83 11.09 -1.24
N ALA A 420 19.96 11.51 -0.68
CA ALA A 420 21.18 11.89 -1.41
C ALA A 420 22.17 10.71 -1.54
N ASP A 421 22.16 9.82 -0.55
CA ASP A 421 23.14 8.72 -0.45
C ASP A 421 22.74 7.50 -1.28
N GLY A 422 21.49 7.43 -1.77
CA GLY A 422 21.02 6.38 -2.68
C GLY A 422 21.66 6.45 -4.07
N PHE A 423 21.44 5.45 -4.89
CA PHE A 423 21.75 5.49 -6.32
C PHE A 423 20.87 6.52 -7.03
N PHE A 424 19.61 6.56 -6.60
CA PHE A 424 18.62 7.53 -7.03
C PHE A 424 17.55 7.71 -5.95
N SER A 425 16.89 8.85 -6.00
CA SER A 425 15.67 9.10 -5.24
C SER A 425 14.59 9.63 -6.19
N LEU A 426 13.33 9.61 -5.78
CA LEU A 426 12.23 10.07 -6.62
C LEU A 426 11.06 10.63 -5.81
N GLY A 427 10.31 11.53 -6.46
CA GLY A 427 8.99 11.97 -6.04
C GLY A 427 7.91 11.37 -6.96
N MET A 428 6.84 10.88 -6.38
CA MET A 428 5.68 10.33 -7.09
C MET A 428 4.67 11.44 -7.34
N ILE A 429 4.49 11.82 -8.59
CA ILE A 429 3.71 12.96 -9.04
C ILE A 429 2.37 12.48 -9.59
N ALA A 430 1.28 12.86 -8.94
CA ALA A 430 -0.08 12.47 -9.29
C ALA A 430 -0.74 13.45 -10.27
N GLU A 431 -1.46 12.95 -11.26
CA GLU A 431 -2.48 13.74 -11.98
C GLU A 431 -3.64 14.04 -11.01
N PHE A 432 -3.60 15.19 -10.33
CA PHE A 432 -4.43 15.42 -9.16
C PHE A 432 -5.84 15.90 -9.51
N ASP A 433 -5.99 17.14 -10.01
CA ASP A 433 -7.30 17.72 -10.30
C ASP A 433 -8.08 16.95 -11.36
N ALA A 434 -7.40 16.52 -12.43
CA ALA A 434 -8.03 15.74 -13.48
C ALA A 434 -8.63 14.43 -12.95
N SER A 435 -7.94 13.78 -12.02
CA SER A 435 -8.41 12.55 -11.38
C SER A 435 -9.62 12.80 -10.47
N LEU A 436 -9.59 13.86 -9.64
CA LEU A 436 -10.72 14.23 -8.79
C LEU A 436 -11.94 14.68 -9.58
N GLN A 437 -11.75 15.35 -10.71
CA GLN A 437 -12.83 15.73 -11.62
C GLN A 437 -13.47 14.51 -12.28
N ALA A 438 -12.66 13.55 -12.75
CA ALA A 438 -13.14 12.36 -13.44
C ALA A 438 -13.86 11.38 -12.49
N PHE A 439 -13.32 11.18 -11.29
CA PHE A 439 -13.74 10.12 -10.38
C PHE A 439 -14.33 10.62 -9.06
N GLY A 440 -14.32 11.92 -8.77
CA GLY A 440 -14.82 12.54 -7.54
C GLY A 440 -13.86 12.39 -6.35
N PRO A 441 -14.28 12.90 -5.16
CA PRO A 441 -13.40 13.08 -4.01
C PRO A 441 -12.86 11.75 -3.42
N SER A 442 -13.58 10.64 -3.54
CA SER A 442 -13.10 9.34 -3.03
C SER A 442 -11.84 8.86 -3.76
N PHE A 443 -11.60 9.33 -4.99
CA PHE A 443 -10.40 8.98 -5.75
C PHE A 443 -9.11 9.55 -5.17
N TYR A 444 -9.20 10.52 -4.27
CA TYR A 444 -8.05 11.01 -3.50
C TYR A 444 -7.30 9.88 -2.80
N ARG A 445 -8.02 8.90 -2.21
CA ARG A 445 -7.43 7.71 -1.60
C ARG A 445 -6.69 6.85 -2.63
N HIS A 446 -7.27 6.67 -3.82
CA HIS A 446 -6.71 5.83 -4.89
C HIS A 446 -5.37 6.34 -5.43
N LEU A 447 -5.16 7.66 -5.44
CA LEU A 447 -3.87 8.25 -5.82
C LEU A 447 -2.75 7.83 -4.86
N PHE A 448 -3.03 7.79 -3.56
CA PHE A 448 -2.09 7.30 -2.55
C PHE A 448 -1.93 5.77 -2.61
N TRP A 449 -3.00 5.03 -2.90
CA TRP A 449 -2.91 3.58 -3.09
C TRP A 449 -2.00 3.24 -4.26
N GLU A 450 -2.16 3.91 -5.39
CA GLU A 450 -1.27 3.71 -6.54
C GLU A 450 0.18 4.04 -6.21
N SER A 451 0.42 5.12 -5.45
CA SER A 451 1.77 5.45 -4.96
C SER A 451 2.35 4.34 -4.07
N GLY A 452 1.53 3.75 -3.19
CA GLY A 452 1.91 2.60 -2.38
C GLY A 452 2.20 1.35 -3.21
N VAL A 453 1.40 1.07 -4.26
CA VAL A 453 1.64 -0.04 -5.21
C VAL A 453 2.98 0.14 -5.92
N VAL A 454 3.27 1.34 -6.44
CA VAL A 454 4.57 1.68 -7.05
C VAL A 454 5.70 1.45 -6.04
N GLY A 455 5.55 1.94 -4.82
CA GLY A 455 6.52 1.76 -3.74
C GLY A 455 6.78 0.29 -3.42
N GLN A 456 5.73 -0.55 -3.36
CA GLN A 456 5.88 -2.00 -3.11
C GLN A 456 6.68 -2.69 -4.22
N VAL A 457 6.42 -2.35 -5.48
CA VAL A 457 7.16 -2.90 -6.61
C VAL A 457 8.64 -2.48 -6.55
N LEU A 458 8.92 -1.21 -6.25
CA LEU A 458 10.29 -0.72 -6.11
C LEU A 458 11.04 -1.38 -4.94
N TYR A 459 10.37 -1.59 -3.80
CA TYR A 459 10.96 -2.33 -2.68
C TYR A 459 11.40 -3.72 -3.09
N LEU A 460 10.53 -4.47 -3.76
CA LEU A 460 10.82 -5.85 -4.16
C LEU A 460 11.84 -5.89 -5.31
N ALA A 461 11.81 -4.93 -6.23
CA ALA A 461 12.78 -4.84 -7.31
C ALA A 461 14.20 -4.51 -6.77
N ALA A 462 14.30 -3.64 -5.77
CA ALA A 462 15.56 -3.33 -5.09
C ALA A 462 16.10 -4.56 -4.35
N GLU A 463 15.27 -5.24 -3.56
CA GLU A 463 15.67 -6.47 -2.83
C GLU A 463 16.13 -7.57 -3.79
N ALA A 464 15.40 -7.78 -4.90
CA ALA A 464 15.77 -8.76 -5.94
C ALA A 464 17.11 -8.43 -6.64
N ALA A 465 17.50 -7.17 -6.65
CA ALA A 465 18.78 -6.70 -7.18
C ALA A 465 19.92 -6.68 -6.13
N GLY A 466 19.68 -7.19 -4.92
CA GLY A 466 20.66 -7.17 -3.83
C GLY A 466 20.91 -5.80 -3.22
N THR A 467 19.99 -4.85 -3.43
CA THR A 467 20.00 -3.49 -2.88
C THR A 467 18.83 -3.28 -1.93
N ARG A 468 18.66 -2.10 -1.36
CA ARG A 468 17.47 -1.79 -0.57
C ARG A 468 16.84 -0.47 -0.98
N ALA A 469 15.62 -0.30 -0.51
CA ALA A 469 14.84 0.89 -0.76
C ALA A 469 14.23 1.42 0.53
N THR A 470 13.76 2.68 0.48
CA THR A 470 13.00 3.29 1.57
C THR A 470 11.97 4.26 1.00
N GLY A 471 10.71 4.10 1.45
CA GLY A 471 9.67 5.10 1.24
C GLY A 471 9.82 6.25 2.22
N ILE A 472 9.67 7.46 1.74
CA ILE A 472 9.83 8.70 2.50
C ILE A 472 8.49 9.44 2.47
N GLY A 473 7.72 9.34 3.55
CA GLY A 473 6.44 10.05 3.68
C GLY A 473 6.60 11.53 4.08
N CYS A 474 7.71 11.85 4.80
CA CYS A 474 8.05 13.22 5.15
C CYS A 474 8.89 13.85 4.02
N PHE A 475 8.27 14.72 3.25
CA PHE A 475 8.89 15.52 2.20
C PHE A 475 8.22 16.91 2.17
N TYR A 476 8.89 17.89 1.58
CA TYR A 476 8.36 19.24 1.41
C TYR A 476 7.57 19.33 0.10
N ASP A 477 6.23 19.37 0.21
CA ASP A 477 5.31 19.28 -0.94
C ASP A 477 5.51 20.44 -1.94
N ASP A 478 5.31 21.68 -1.49
CA ASP A 478 5.42 22.85 -2.37
C ASP A 478 6.84 23.08 -2.92
N PRO A 479 7.95 22.90 -2.16
CA PRO A 479 9.28 22.94 -2.71
C PRO A 479 9.57 21.93 -3.84
N VAL A 480 8.94 20.75 -3.81
CA VAL A 480 9.00 19.80 -4.93
C VAL A 480 8.30 20.37 -6.16
N HIS A 481 7.11 20.96 -5.98
CA HIS A 481 6.37 21.60 -7.07
C HIS A 481 7.17 22.77 -7.66
N GLU A 482 7.75 23.61 -6.80
CA GLU A 482 8.62 24.70 -7.22
C GLU A 482 9.83 24.20 -8.02
N ALA A 483 10.50 23.12 -7.58
CA ALA A 483 11.63 22.55 -8.31
C ALA A 483 11.24 22.06 -9.72
N LEU A 484 10.04 21.51 -9.87
CA LEU A 484 9.49 21.04 -11.14
C LEU A 484 8.83 22.15 -11.97
N GLY A 485 8.46 23.29 -11.37
CA GLY A 485 7.72 24.39 -12.01
C GLY A 485 6.21 24.23 -11.99
N ILE A 486 5.68 23.30 -11.20
CA ILE A 486 4.25 23.04 -11.08
C ILE A 486 3.62 24.14 -10.20
N ALA A 487 2.73 24.96 -10.77
CA ALA A 487 2.19 26.12 -10.10
C ALA A 487 0.76 25.93 -9.51
N ASP A 488 0.10 24.85 -9.85
CA ASP A 488 -1.31 24.58 -9.50
C ASP A 488 -1.53 23.14 -9.02
N HIS A 489 -2.79 22.72 -8.87
CA HIS A 489 -3.15 21.36 -8.47
C HIS A 489 -3.27 20.37 -9.63
N SER A 490 -2.85 20.72 -10.85
CA SER A 490 -2.88 19.77 -11.98
C SER A 490 -2.07 18.52 -11.69
N PHE A 491 -0.90 18.70 -11.05
CA PHE A 491 -0.02 17.63 -10.58
C PHE A 491 0.43 17.90 -9.14
N GLN A 492 0.45 16.86 -8.30
CA GLN A 492 0.87 16.98 -6.90
C GLN A 492 1.80 15.84 -6.50
N SER A 493 2.87 16.14 -5.75
CA SER A 493 3.74 15.13 -5.16
C SER A 493 3.04 14.47 -3.98
N LEU A 494 2.97 13.14 -3.97
CA LEU A 494 2.27 12.39 -2.93
C LEU A 494 3.18 11.52 -2.07
N TYR A 495 4.30 11.03 -2.62
CA TYR A 495 5.20 10.11 -1.94
C TYR A 495 6.62 10.25 -2.48
N HIS A 496 7.62 10.17 -1.62
CA HIS A 496 9.02 10.07 -2.03
C HIS A 496 9.58 8.68 -1.79
N PHE A 497 10.63 8.33 -2.52
CA PHE A 497 11.23 7.01 -2.47
C PHE A 497 12.71 7.07 -2.84
N THR A 498 13.53 6.18 -2.28
CA THR A 498 14.96 6.12 -2.60
C THR A 498 15.45 4.68 -2.62
N VAL A 499 16.46 4.41 -3.45
CA VAL A 499 17.09 3.10 -3.62
C VAL A 499 18.60 3.26 -3.53
N GLY A 500 19.25 2.38 -2.76
CA GLY A 500 20.70 2.45 -2.56
C GLY A 500 21.31 1.17 -1.97
N SER A 501 22.61 1.22 -1.76
CA SER A 501 23.36 0.17 -1.05
C SER A 501 23.19 0.36 0.45
N PRO A 502 22.55 -0.60 1.18
CA PRO A 502 22.21 -0.41 2.58
C PRO A 502 23.43 -0.45 3.49
N VAL A 503 23.40 0.37 4.53
CA VAL A 503 24.28 0.24 5.70
C VAL A 503 23.51 -0.47 6.80
N ASP A 504 23.93 -1.68 7.16
CA ASP A 504 23.29 -2.45 8.22
C ASP A 504 23.80 -1.99 9.60
N ASP A 505 22.89 -1.75 10.54
CA ASP A 505 23.23 -1.50 11.94
C ASP A 505 23.58 -2.83 12.64
N THR A 506 24.87 -3.08 12.85
CA THR A 506 25.38 -4.31 13.47
C THR A 506 25.01 -4.49 14.94
N ARG A 507 24.43 -3.45 15.58
CA ARG A 507 23.94 -3.52 16.97
C ARG A 507 22.57 -4.20 17.05
N LEU A 508 21.87 -4.32 15.91
CA LEU A 508 20.54 -4.90 15.85
C LEU A 508 20.61 -6.42 15.63
N THR A 509 19.92 -7.17 16.48
CA THR A 509 19.62 -8.58 16.21
C THR A 509 18.37 -8.71 15.36
N THR A 510 18.34 -9.71 14.49
CA THR A 510 17.19 -10.03 13.64
C THR A 510 16.80 -11.49 13.87
N GLU A 511 15.55 -11.70 14.26
CA GLU A 511 14.94 -13.02 14.45
C GLU A 511 13.88 -13.28 13.37
N PRO A 512 13.59 -14.54 13.05
CA PRO A 512 12.47 -14.89 12.15
C PRO A 512 11.14 -14.29 12.61
N GLY A 513 10.23 -14.07 11.67
CA GLY A 513 8.89 -13.56 11.96
C GLY A 513 8.10 -14.49 12.87
N TYR A 514 8.26 -15.80 12.68
CA TYR A 514 7.55 -16.83 13.44
C TYR A 514 8.46 -17.95 13.92
N PRO A 515 8.12 -18.60 15.06
CA PRO A 515 8.95 -19.66 15.64
C PRO A 515 9.18 -20.88 14.73
N TRP A 516 8.21 -21.23 13.87
CA TRP A 516 8.35 -22.37 12.94
C TRP A 516 9.30 -22.12 11.76
N GLU A 517 9.79 -20.89 11.59
CA GLU A 517 10.77 -20.52 10.56
C GLU A 517 12.21 -20.71 11.04
N VAL A 518 12.40 -20.94 12.33
CA VAL A 518 13.70 -21.34 12.88
C VAL A 518 13.99 -22.75 12.36
N ARG A 519 14.92 -22.88 11.41
CA ARG A 519 15.40 -24.21 11.00
C ARG A 519 16.10 -24.85 12.18
N SER A 520 15.56 -25.99 12.65
CA SER A 520 16.18 -26.89 13.62
C SER A 520 17.50 -27.44 13.09
#